data_72999cf1b43a12ff330a7f82bfaa3184
#
_entry.id   72999cf1b43a12ff330a7f82bfaa3184
#
_cell.length_a   1.000
_cell.length_b   1.000
_cell.length_c   1.000
_cell.angle_alpha   90.00
_cell.angle_beta   90.00
_cell.angle_gamma   90.00
#
_symmetry.space_group_name_H-M   'P 1'
#
loop_
_entity.id
_entity.type
_entity.pdbx_description
1 polymer ?
#
loop_
_entity_poly.entity_id
_entity_poly.type
_entity_poly.pdbx_seq_one_letter_code
_entity_poly.pdbx_strand_id
1 'polypeptide(L)'
;MENKHLLFSYGTLQLESVQQQTYGRLLVGSKDTLQGYKIEQLEITDPEVLKTSNQQFHPIAIKTGQFTDHIDGMIFELTEKEILQTDKYEVSDYVRILETFLSGKKAWIYVTR
;
A
#
# COMPACT_ATOMS: atom_id res chain seq x y z
N MET A 1 9.08 15.34 -18.61
CA MET A 1 7.82 14.87 -18.01
C MET A 1 8.12 13.84 -16.95
N GLU A 2 7.61 14.03 -15.75
CA GLU A 2 7.73 13.01 -14.73
C GLU A 2 6.79 11.85 -15.05
N ASN A 3 7.30 10.63 -14.90
CA ASN A 3 6.47 9.45 -15.01
C ASN A 3 5.63 9.31 -13.75
N LYS A 4 4.32 9.22 -13.93
CA LYS A 4 3.41 8.97 -12.82
C LYS A 4 3.28 7.49 -12.58
N HIS A 5 3.35 7.12 -11.30
CA HIS A 5 3.13 5.76 -10.84
C HIS A 5 1.85 5.73 -10.02
N LEU A 6 1.06 4.69 -10.18
CA LEU A 6 -0.15 4.50 -9.38
C LEU A 6 0.13 3.48 -8.29
N LEU A 7 -0.24 3.82 -7.06
CA LEU A 7 -0.06 2.95 -5.89
C LEU A 7 -1.39 2.78 -5.16
N PHE A 8 -1.81 1.54 -5.01
CA PHE A 8 -2.99 1.21 -4.21
C PHE A 8 -2.59 1.06 -2.75
N SER A 9 -3.26 1.82 -1.89
CA SER A 9 -3.06 1.73 -0.45
C SER A 9 -4.32 1.24 0.24
N TYR A 10 -4.14 0.27 1.12
CA TYR A 10 -5.19 -0.26 1.98
C TYR A 10 -4.85 -0.05 3.47
N GLY A 11 -3.82 0.74 3.75
CA GLY A 11 -3.31 0.96 5.10
C GLY A 11 -3.04 2.43 5.41
N THR A 12 -1.98 2.69 6.15
CA THR A 12 -1.70 4.01 6.74
C THR A 12 -1.39 5.10 5.73
N LEU A 13 -0.97 4.77 4.50
CA LEU A 13 -0.72 5.79 3.48
C LEU A 13 -1.99 6.55 3.06
N GLN A 14 -3.16 6.07 3.43
CA GLN A 14 -4.42 6.80 3.23
C GLN A 14 -4.58 7.97 4.20
N LEU A 15 -3.78 8.01 5.26
CA LEU A 15 -3.84 9.08 6.27
C LEU A 15 -3.06 10.30 5.81
N GLU A 16 -3.69 11.47 5.91
CA GLU A 16 -3.06 12.74 5.50
C GLU A 16 -1.74 13.00 6.25
N SER A 17 -1.71 12.69 7.55
CA SER A 17 -0.50 12.89 8.35
C SER A 17 0.66 12.04 7.85
N VAL A 18 0.39 10.81 7.45
CA VAL A 18 1.42 9.92 6.89
C VAL A 18 1.91 10.44 5.55
N GLN A 19 0.99 10.90 4.70
CA GLN A 19 1.34 11.48 3.40
C GLN A 19 2.24 12.69 3.55
N GLN A 20 1.91 13.60 4.47
CA GLN A 20 2.72 14.80 4.72
C GLN A 20 4.10 14.44 5.26
N GLN A 21 4.19 13.50 6.17
CA GLN A 21 5.48 13.09 6.74
C GLN A 21 6.36 12.36 5.72
N THR A 22 5.75 11.53 4.87
CA THR A 22 6.50 10.70 3.92
C THR A 22 6.89 11.47 2.66
N TYR A 23 5.97 12.29 2.13
CA TYR A 23 6.14 12.95 0.83
C TYR A 23 6.19 14.47 0.90
N GLY A 24 5.83 15.05 2.05
CA GLY A 24 5.75 16.50 2.19
C GLY A 24 4.57 17.13 1.49
N ARG A 25 3.56 16.34 1.09
CA ARG A 25 2.35 16.79 0.41
C ARG A 25 1.22 15.80 0.58
N LEU A 26 0.01 16.23 0.26
CA LEU A 26 -1.13 15.32 0.15
C LEU A 26 -1.14 14.69 -1.25
N LEU A 27 -1.48 13.40 -1.31
CA LEU A 27 -1.51 12.66 -2.57
C LEU A 27 -2.87 12.82 -3.24
N VAL A 28 -2.85 12.83 -4.58
CA VAL A 28 -4.07 12.80 -5.39
C VAL A 28 -4.43 11.34 -5.63
N GLY A 29 -5.67 10.97 -5.36
CA GLY A 29 -6.09 9.59 -5.50
C GLY A 29 -7.57 9.41 -5.66
N SER A 30 -7.98 8.17 -5.92
CA SER A 30 -9.38 7.78 -6.08
C SER A 30 -9.61 6.41 -5.46
N LYS A 31 -10.85 6.16 -5.02
CA LYS A 31 -11.23 4.86 -4.47
C LYS A 31 -11.19 3.79 -5.55
N ASP A 32 -10.73 2.60 -5.17
CA ASP A 32 -10.74 1.44 -6.05
C ASP A 32 -10.84 0.17 -5.20
N THR A 33 -11.04 -0.96 -5.85
CA THR A 33 -11.19 -2.25 -5.20
C THR A 33 -10.31 -3.27 -5.89
N LEU A 34 -9.63 -4.10 -5.10
CA LEU A 34 -8.84 -5.22 -5.59
C LEU A 34 -9.56 -6.53 -5.30
N GLN A 35 -9.96 -7.25 -6.35
CA GLN A 35 -10.59 -8.56 -6.22
C GLN A 35 -9.53 -9.67 -6.18
N GLY A 36 -9.88 -10.79 -5.54
CA GLY A 36 -9.00 -11.94 -5.46
C GLY A 36 -7.95 -11.84 -4.36
N TYR A 37 -8.12 -10.91 -3.44
CA TYR A 37 -7.24 -10.69 -2.30
C TYR A 37 -8.05 -10.47 -1.03
N LYS A 38 -7.45 -10.79 0.10
CA LYS A 38 -8.01 -10.48 1.43
C LYS A 38 -6.95 -9.81 2.29
N ILE A 39 -7.39 -9.13 3.35
CA ILE A 39 -6.48 -8.55 4.34
C ILE A 39 -6.34 -9.51 5.51
N GLU A 40 -5.09 -9.77 5.90
CA GLU A 40 -4.77 -10.46 7.14
C GLU A 40 -3.88 -9.54 7.97
N GLN A 41 -3.76 -9.85 9.27
CA GLN A 41 -2.89 -9.11 10.16
C GLN A 41 -1.55 -9.81 10.26
N LEU A 42 -0.49 -9.09 9.92
CA LEU A 42 0.87 -9.57 10.06
C LEU A 42 1.41 -9.11 11.41
N GLU A 43 1.82 -10.07 12.25
CA GLU A 43 2.44 -9.74 13.52
C GLU A 43 3.86 -9.22 13.32
N ILE A 44 4.15 -8.07 13.92
CA ILE A 44 5.46 -7.46 13.83
C ILE A 44 6.27 -7.85 15.06
N THR A 45 7.39 -8.54 14.82
CA THR A 45 8.29 -9.00 15.89
C THR A 45 9.55 -8.15 15.99
N ASP A 46 9.83 -7.29 15.01
CA ASP A 46 11.01 -6.41 15.02
C ASP A 46 10.82 -5.30 16.07
N PRO A 47 11.69 -5.25 17.10
CA PRO A 47 11.55 -4.24 18.16
C PRO A 47 11.66 -2.80 17.67
N GLU A 48 12.44 -2.54 16.64
CA GLU A 48 12.59 -1.19 16.08
C GLU A 48 11.31 -0.72 15.39
N VAL A 49 10.66 -1.62 14.65
CA VAL A 49 9.39 -1.32 13.99
C VAL A 49 8.30 -1.10 15.04
N LEU A 50 8.23 -1.93 16.08
CA LEU A 50 7.29 -1.77 17.18
C LEU A 50 7.48 -0.42 17.88
N LYS A 51 8.72 -0.01 18.08
CA LYS A 51 9.06 1.27 18.71
C LYS A 51 8.56 2.45 17.90
N THR A 52 8.70 2.38 16.58
CA THR A 52 8.37 3.47 15.66
C THR A 52 6.88 3.57 15.39
N SER A 53 6.24 2.45 15.07
CA SER A 53 4.83 2.42 14.68
C SER A 53 3.88 2.31 15.87
N ASN A 54 4.35 1.80 16.98
CA ASN A 54 3.55 1.50 18.18
C ASN A 54 2.38 0.57 17.87
N GLN A 55 2.53 -0.25 16.83
CA GLN A 55 1.51 -1.24 16.43
C GLN A 55 2.16 -2.61 16.33
N GLN A 56 1.53 -3.59 16.97
CA GLN A 56 2.01 -4.98 16.95
C GLN A 56 1.62 -5.71 15.67
N PHE A 57 0.55 -5.28 15.00
CA PHE A 57 0.04 -5.91 13.80
C PHE A 57 -0.10 -4.88 12.69
N HIS A 58 0.24 -5.31 11.47
CA HIS A 58 0.03 -4.51 10.26
C HIS A 58 -0.89 -5.27 9.29
N PRO A 59 -1.80 -4.58 8.59
CA PRO A 59 -2.59 -5.23 7.56
C PRO A 59 -1.71 -5.62 6.39
N ILE A 60 -1.95 -6.80 5.83
CA ILE A 60 -1.24 -7.30 4.67
C ILE A 60 -2.21 -7.94 3.69
N ALA A 61 -2.00 -7.67 2.39
CA ALA A 61 -2.83 -8.23 1.33
C ALA A 61 -2.30 -9.60 0.93
N ILE A 62 -3.19 -10.58 0.89
CA ILE A 62 -2.86 -11.96 0.53
C ILE A 62 -3.74 -12.39 -0.63
N LYS A 63 -3.12 -12.90 -1.70
CA LYS A 63 -3.83 -13.37 -2.88
C LYS A 63 -4.57 -14.66 -2.57
N THR A 64 -5.89 -14.68 -2.83
CA THR A 64 -6.72 -15.86 -2.63
C THR A 64 -7.20 -16.47 -3.96
N GLY A 65 -7.26 -15.64 -5.01
CA GLY A 65 -7.79 -16.06 -6.31
C GLY A 65 -9.30 -16.20 -6.35
N GLN A 66 -10.01 -15.82 -5.29
CA GLN A 66 -11.47 -15.93 -5.22
C GLN A 66 -12.11 -14.56 -5.41
N PHE A 67 -13.04 -14.45 -6.37
CA PHE A 67 -13.70 -13.17 -6.68
C PHE A 67 -14.51 -12.59 -5.53
N THR A 68 -14.95 -13.45 -4.59
CA THR A 68 -15.69 -12.99 -3.40
C THR A 68 -14.80 -12.26 -2.41
N ASP A 69 -13.49 -12.51 -2.45
CA ASP A 69 -12.54 -11.77 -1.63
C ASP A 69 -12.15 -10.48 -2.31
N HIS A 70 -12.17 -9.38 -1.58
CA HIS A 70 -11.79 -8.08 -2.13
C HIS A 70 -11.27 -7.16 -1.04
N ILE A 71 -10.48 -6.18 -1.46
CA ILE A 71 -9.93 -5.14 -0.58
C ILE A 71 -10.33 -3.78 -1.15
N ASP A 72 -10.97 -2.96 -0.34
CA ASP A 72 -11.27 -1.58 -0.70
C ASP A 72 -10.14 -0.68 -0.23
N GLY A 73 -9.77 0.29 -1.06
CA GLY A 73 -8.71 1.23 -0.73
C GLY A 73 -8.68 2.41 -1.69
N MET A 74 -7.49 3.01 -1.82
CA MET A 74 -7.28 4.19 -2.65
C MET A 74 -6.08 3.97 -3.58
N ILE A 75 -6.23 4.36 -4.84
CA ILE A 75 -5.10 4.44 -5.78
C ILE A 75 -4.62 5.88 -5.79
N PHE A 76 -3.34 6.09 -5.46
CA PHE A 76 -2.70 7.40 -5.43
C PHE A 76 -1.72 7.58 -6.57
N GLU A 77 -1.57 8.83 -7.04
CA GLU A 77 -0.57 9.19 -8.04
C GLU A 77 0.72 9.60 -7.34
N LEU A 78 1.81 8.94 -7.68
CA LEU A 78 3.14 9.21 -7.13
C LEU A 78 4.12 9.50 -8.25
N THR A 79 5.15 10.30 -7.96
CA THR A 79 6.32 10.43 -8.83
C THR A 79 7.23 9.22 -8.64
N GLU A 80 8.19 9.02 -9.56
CA GLU A 80 9.15 7.94 -9.44
C GLU A 80 9.95 8.04 -8.13
N LYS A 81 10.38 9.24 -7.77
CA LYS A 81 11.08 9.47 -6.51
C LYS A 81 10.22 9.06 -5.31
N GLU A 82 8.93 9.39 -5.35
CA GLU A 82 8.01 9.07 -4.26
C GLU A 82 7.77 7.58 -4.13
N ILE A 83 7.64 6.84 -5.24
CA ILE A 83 7.46 5.39 -5.17
C ILE A 83 8.71 4.72 -4.57
N LEU A 84 9.90 5.21 -4.89
CA LEU A 84 11.14 4.71 -4.30
C LEU A 84 11.23 5.03 -2.81
N GLN A 85 10.74 6.19 -2.38
CA GLN A 85 10.64 6.54 -0.95
C GLN A 85 9.67 5.59 -0.23
N THR A 86 8.58 5.22 -0.90
CA THR A 86 7.60 4.29 -0.34
C THR A 86 8.21 2.90 -0.16
N ASP A 87 9.03 2.44 -1.10
CA ASP A 87 9.73 1.16 -0.99
C ASP A 87 10.61 1.13 0.27
N LYS A 88 11.20 2.26 0.65
CA LYS A 88 12.02 2.38 1.86
C LYS A 88 11.17 2.45 3.13
N TYR A 89 9.99 3.06 3.04
CA TYR A 89 9.06 3.18 4.16
C TYR A 89 8.47 1.83 4.56
N GLU A 90 8.16 0.99 3.56
CA GLU A 90 7.55 -0.31 3.81
C GLU A 90 8.57 -1.28 4.44
N VAL A 91 8.09 -2.10 5.37
CA VAL A 91 8.94 -3.09 6.03
C VAL A 91 9.34 -4.20 5.07
N SER A 92 10.44 -4.92 5.41
CA SER A 92 11.02 -5.94 4.55
C SER A 92 10.12 -7.14 4.26
N ASP A 93 9.02 -7.29 5.03
CA ASP A 93 8.05 -8.36 4.83
C ASP A 93 7.16 -8.14 3.60
N TYR A 94 7.21 -6.95 3.01
CA TYR A 94 6.40 -6.58 1.85
C TYR A 94 7.22 -6.60 0.57
N VAL A 95 6.53 -6.90 -0.53
CA VAL A 95 7.07 -6.75 -1.87
C VAL A 95 6.03 -6.02 -2.73
N ARG A 96 6.49 -5.18 -3.64
CA ARG A 96 5.62 -4.39 -4.51
C ARG A 96 5.39 -5.15 -5.82
N ILE A 97 4.12 -5.40 -6.15
CA ILE A 97 3.72 -6.04 -7.41
C ILE A 97 2.71 -5.16 -8.15
N LEU A 98 2.59 -5.38 -9.46
CA LEU A 98 1.62 -4.68 -10.29
C LEU A 98 0.37 -5.54 -10.43
N GLU A 99 -0.82 -4.95 -10.20
CA GLU A 99 -2.09 -5.64 -10.35
C GLU A 99 -3.09 -4.80 -11.12
N THR A 100 -4.14 -5.45 -11.63
CA THR A 100 -5.27 -4.79 -12.28
C THR A 100 -6.43 -4.71 -11.30
N PHE A 101 -7.00 -3.51 -11.16
CA PHE A 101 -8.05 -3.23 -10.19
C PHE A 101 -9.44 -3.25 -10.84
N LEU A 102 -10.49 -3.20 -10.03
CA LEU A 102 -11.87 -3.31 -10.51
C LEU A 102 -12.21 -2.23 -11.54
N SER A 103 -11.64 -1.04 -11.39
CA SER A 103 -11.81 0.07 -12.35
C SER A 103 -11.15 -0.18 -13.70
N GLY A 104 -10.30 -1.20 -13.81
CA GLY A 104 -9.47 -1.45 -14.98
C GLY A 104 -8.10 -0.80 -14.92
N LYS A 105 -7.82 0.02 -13.91
CA LYS A 105 -6.51 0.64 -13.73
C LYS A 105 -5.50 -0.40 -13.26
N LYS A 106 -4.25 -0.23 -13.70
CA LYS A 106 -3.12 -1.00 -13.21
C LYS A 106 -2.37 -0.15 -12.20
N ALA A 107 -2.07 -0.72 -11.04
CA ALA A 107 -1.38 -0.01 -9.97
C ALA A 107 -0.49 -0.96 -9.18
N TRP A 108 0.50 -0.38 -8.51
CA TRP A 108 1.35 -1.12 -7.59
C TRP A 108 0.60 -1.39 -6.28
N ILE A 109 0.90 -2.51 -5.66
CA ILE A 109 0.39 -2.85 -4.33
C ILE A 109 1.50 -3.58 -3.56
N TYR A 110 1.61 -3.30 -2.27
CA TYR A 110 2.52 -4.03 -1.39
C TYR A 110 1.81 -5.25 -0.82
N VAL A 111 2.41 -6.39 -1.02
CA VAL A 111 1.87 -7.68 -0.57
C VAL A 111 2.93 -8.43 0.22
N THR A 112 2.55 -9.55 0.86
CA THR A 112 3.52 -10.39 1.57
C THR A 112 4.52 -11.00 0.58
N ARG A 113 5.76 -11.13 1.05
CA ARG A 113 6.79 -11.85 0.29
C ARG A 113 6.50 -13.34 0.24
#